data_360b5ae0b1480ad2368a530471869ac9
#
_entry.id   360b5ae0b1480ad2368a530471869ac9
#
_cell.length_a   1.000
_cell.length_b   1.000
_cell.length_c   1.000
_cell.angle_alpha   90.00
_cell.angle_beta   90.00
_cell.angle_gamma   90.00
#
_symmetry.space_group_name_H-M   'P 1'
#
loop_
_entity.id
_entity.type
_entity.pdbx_description
1 polymer ?
#
loop_
_entity_poly.entity_id
_entity_poly.type
_entity_poly.pdbx_seq_one_letter_code
_entity_poly.pdbx_strand_id
1 'polypeptide(L)'
;MLTYQDFLREATTDENKINFIQKAINQHINSDDYKKAVEAYEYYRQRNTAIMQYQKILYTVTGKPIEDVFSANHKTTSNFFYKIITQMIQYSLGNGLIFENENVKEKFTGDIDLKIKKIFRYAAIEKIAFGFYNNGNLECFKVTEFVPLWDEEDGSLKAGIRFWQIDSSKPLRATLFELDGYTEYIREKSQPMRILKDKQKYIKYKQTSEIYGTEIIEGENYPTFPIIPAYCSDKKQSMLEGIKEQIDAYDFIKSGFANDLDDATQIYWLLQNTGGMDDVDLAKFMQRLKTTKIANIDADEGGALTPYTVQVPYQSREVYLERLEKDIYNDAMALNVSGIQAGNITATQIKAAYEDINLRADAFEEQVLEFMQEVFELAGVENEKITFNRSKVVNTSEEIQTILSTGDLLPIEYKIKKILALLGDVDRTKEVFDMLKAESLAMMNQNVEPEEDNTEGEEA
;
A
#
# COMPACT_ATOMS: atom_id res chain seq x y z
N MET A 1 8.84 -20.53 -14.77
CA MET A 1 9.70 -19.82 -13.80
C MET A 1 10.93 -20.68 -13.57
N LEU A 2 12.13 -20.11 -13.54
CA LEU A 2 13.34 -20.89 -13.21
C LEU A 2 13.37 -21.14 -11.69
N THR A 3 13.88 -22.32 -11.32
CA THR A 3 13.93 -22.80 -9.94
C THR A 3 15.35 -22.81 -9.39
N TYR A 4 15.51 -23.13 -8.13
CA TYR A 4 16.83 -23.34 -7.53
C TYR A 4 17.53 -24.56 -8.11
N GLN A 5 16.81 -25.64 -8.43
CA GLN A 5 17.36 -26.83 -9.10
C GLN A 5 17.86 -26.51 -10.51
N ASP A 6 17.15 -25.66 -11.27
CA ASP A 6 17.64 -25.19 -12.57
C ASP A 6 18.94 -24.40 -12.41
N PHE A 7 19.03 -23.54 -11.37
CA PHE A 7 20.26 -22.81 -11.07
C PHE A 7 21.43 -23.74 -10.77
N LEU A 8 21.25 -24.73 -9.92
CA LEU A 8 22.31 -25.70 -9.59
C LEU A 8 22.77 -26.51 -10.82
N ARG A 9 21.85 -26.84 -11.72
CA ARG A 9 22.13 -27.60 -12.93
C ARG A 9 22.84 -26.78 -14.00
N GLU A 10 22.39 -25.57 -14.25
CA GLU A 10 22.84 -24.74 -15.37
C GLU A 10 24.02 -23.82 -15.00
N ALA A 11 24.13 -23.33 -13.76
CA ALA A 11 25.06 -22.29 -13.35
C ALA A 11 26.38 -22.84 -12.75
N THR A 12 27.02 -23.80 -13.44
CA THR A 12 28.21 -24.53 -12.94
C THR A 12 29.52 -23.75 -13.05
N THR A 13 29.61 -22.77 -13.96
CA THR A 13 30.78 -21.91 -14.17
C THR A 13 30.36 -20.45 -14.10
N ASP A 14 31.30 -19.52 -13.95
CA ASP A 14 31.00 -18.09 -13.91
C ASP A 14 30.34 -17.60 -15.19
N GLU A 15 30.73 -18.08 -16.33
CA GLU A 15 30.09 -17.78 -17.62
C GLU A 15 28.65 -18.31 -17.67
N ASN A 16 28.43 -19.52 -17.19
CA ASN A 16 27.10 -20.12 -17.11
C ASN A 16 26.22 -19.41 -16.12
N LYS A 17 26.77 -18.93 -14.97
CA LYS A 17 26.04 -18.08 -14.00
C LYS A 17 25.57 -16.79 -14.64
N ILE A 18 26.43 -16.12 -15.41
CA ILE A 18 26.07 -14.88 -16.13
C ILE A 18 24.93 -15.13 -17.11
N ASN A 19 25.02 -16.21 -17.89
CA ASN A 19 23.99 -16.58 -18.86
C ASN A 19 22.67 -16.93 -18.16
N PHE A 20 22.72 -17.67 -17.05
CA PHE A 20 21.57 -18.00 -16.23
C PHE A 20 20.89 -16.75 -15.67
N ILE A 21 21.65 -15.80 -15.10
CA ILE A 21 21.15 -14.54 -14.55
C ILE A 21 20.39 -13.76 -15.63
N GLN A 22 20.96 -13.62 -16.83
CA GLN A 22 20.30 -12.91 -17.93
C GLN A 22 19.00 -13.61 -18.37
N LYS A 23 19.04 -14.94 -18.48
CA LYS A 23 17.87 -15.78 -18.80
C LYS A 23 16.77 -15.62 -17.75
N ALA A 24 17.15 -15.68 -16.46
CA ALA A 24 16.23 -15.57 -15.33
C ALA A 24 15.56 -14.20 -15.28
N ILE A 25 16.32 -13.12 -15.41
CA ILE A 25 15.78 -11.75 -15.47
C ILE A 25 14.81 -11.60 -16.63
N ASN A 26 15.18 -12.04 -17.82
CA ASN A 26 14.33 -11.92 -19.00
C ASN A 26 13.03 -12.73 -18.88
N GLN A 27 13.08 -13.95 -18.35
CA GLN A 27 11.88 -14.74 -18.10
C GLN A 27 10.99 -14.10 -17.03
N HIS A 28 11.59 -13.57 -15.97
CA HIS A 28 10.85 -12.91 -14.88
C HIS A 28 10.10 -11.66 -15.37
N ILE A 29 10.76 -10.77 -16.12
CA ILE A 29 10.12 -9.57 -16.68
C ILE A 29 8.94 -9.92 -17.61
N ASN A 30 9.00 -11.05 -18.31
CA ASN A 30 7.93 -11.50 -19.19
C ASN A 30 6.86 -12.35 -18.46
N SER A 31 7.05 -12.67 -17.19
CA SER A 31 6.10 -13.49 -16.42
C SER A 31 4.81 -12.72 -16.14
N ASP A 32 3.74 -13.48 -15.91
CA ASP A 32 2.43 -12.89 -15.55
C ASP A 32 2.47 -12.22 -14.17
N ASP A 33 3.20 -12.80 -13.21
CA ASP A 33 3.35 -12.20 -11.87
C ASP A 33 4.03 -10.82 -11.94
N TYR A 34 5.08 -10.68 -12.78
CA TYR A 34 5.72 -9.37 -12.98
C TYR A 34 4.77 -8.35 -13.62
N LYS A 35 4.04 -8.75 -14.67
CA LYS A 35 3.09 -7.87 -15.36
C LYS A 35 1.96 -7.42 -14.43
N LYS A 36 1.42 -8.36 -13.65
CA LYS A 36 0.41 -8.05 -12.63
C LYS A 36 0.94 -7.11 -11.55
N ALA A 37 2.19 -7.31 -11.09
CA ALA A 37 2.83 -6.43 -10.12
C ALA A 37 2.99 -5.00 -10.65
N VAL A 38 3.42 -4.84 -11.91
CA VAL A 38 3.51 -3.53 -12.57
C VAL A 38 2.13 -2.89 -12.69
N GLU A 39 1.13 -3.64 -13.15
CA GLU A 39 -0.25 -3.14 -13.25
C GLU A 39 -0.79 -2.69 -11.90
N ALA A 40 -0.65 -3.52 -10.86
CA ALA A 40 -1.10 -3.18 -9.51
C ALA A 40 -0.42 -1.93 -8.96
N TYR A 41 0.86 -1.73 -9.28
CA TYR A 41 1.57 -0.52 -8.89
C TYR A 41 1.04 0.73 -9.61
N GLU A 42 0.61 0.63 -10.88
CA GLU A 42 -0.04 1.73 -11.59
C GLU A 42 -1.40 2.08 -10.95
N TYR A 43 -2.22 1.10 -10.53
CA TYR A 43 -3.45 1.35 -9.75
C TYR A 43 -3.17 2.01 -8.40
N TYR A 44 -2.10 1.59 -7.72
CA TYR A 44 -1.67 2.22 -6.48
C TYR A 44 -1.30 3.71 -6.68
N ARG A 45 -0.76 4.07 -7.86
CA ARG A 45 -0.42 5.44 -8.24
C ARG A 45 -1.60 6.22 -8.85
N GLN A 46 -2.81 5.67 -8.78
CA GLN A 46 -4.00 6.25 -9.40
C GLN A 46 -3.86 6.42 -10.92
N ARG A 47 -3.22 5.45 -11.57
CA ARG A 47 -3.10 5.35 -13.04
C ARG A 47 -3.77 4.08 -13.52
N ASN A 48 -5.07 3.93 -13.24
CA ASN A 48 -5.84 2.73 -13.51
C ASN A 48 -5.78 2.39 -15.00
N THR A 49 -5.10 1.28 -15.32
CA THR A 49 -4.67 0.98 -16.70
C THR A 49 -5.84 0.78 -17.64
N ALA A 50 -6.93 0.17 -17.18
CA ALA A 50 -8.10 -0.11 -18.02
C ALA A 50 -8.69 1.18 -18.63
N ILE A 51 -8.99 2.19 -17.80
CA ILE A 51 -9.53 3.45 -18.30
C ILE A 51 -8.49 4.29 -19.03
N MET A 52 -7.23 4.27 -18.58
CA MET A 52 -6.18 5.06 -19.24
C MET A 52 -5.87 4.57 -20.66
N GLN A 53 -5.98 3.26 -20.90
CA GLN A 53 -5.77 2.64 -22.21
C GLN A 53 -7.04 2.58 -23.06
N TYR A 54 -8.19 2.91 -22.47
CA TYR A 54 -9.47 2.87 -23.20
C TYR A 54 -9.44 3.84 -24.38
N GLN A 55 -9.86 3.34 -25.57
CA GLN A 55 -10.04 4.11 -26.77
C GLN A 55 -11.50 4.01 -27.20
N LYS A 56 -12.14 5.15 -27.45
CA LYS A 56 -13.50 5.20 -28.00
C LYS A 56 -13.41 4.88 -29.49
N ILE A 57 -14.12 3.85 -29.93
CA ILE A 57 -14.06 3.37 -31.31
C ILE A 57 -15.41 3.65 -32.00
N LEU A 58 -15.34 4.26 -33.16
CA LEU A 58 -16.44 4.39 -34.13
C LEU A 58 -16.26 3.36 -35.23
N TYR A 59 -17.36 2.96 -35.82
CA TYR A 59 -17.34 2.08 -36.98
C TYR A 59 -17.77 2.87 -38.22
N THR A 60 -16.99 2.79 -39.29
CA THR A 60 -17.37 3.34 -40.59
C THR A 60 -18.58 2.61 -41.15
N VAL A 61 -19.24 3.18 -42.15
CA VAL A 61 -20.36 2.54 -42.88
C VAL A 61 -19.95 1.16 -43.42
N THR A 62 -18.68 0.93 -43.70
CA THR A 62 -18.12 -0.34 -44.15
C THR A 62 -17.70 -1.29 -42.99
N GLY A 63 -17.99 -0.93 -41.73
CA GLY A 63 -17.68 -1.74 -40.56
C GLY A 63 -16.23 -1.69 -40.11
N LYS A 64 -15.38 -0.79 -40.64
CA LYS A 64 -13.99 -0.63 -40.16
C LYS A 64 -13.96 0.19 -38.89
N PRO A 65 -13.21 -0.26 -37.82
CA PRO A 65 -13.04 0.52 -36.61
C PRO A 65 -12.11 1.72 -36.87
N ILE A 66 -12.48 2.87 -36.36
CA ILE A 66 -11.68 4.10 -36.34
C ILE A 66 -11.76 4.71 -34.95
N GLU A 67 -10.68 5.34 -34.50
CA GLU A 67 -10.67 6.04 -33.21
C GLU A 67 -11.56 7.28 -33.27
N ASP A 68 -12.45 7.44 -32.27
CA ASP A 68 -13.30 8.62 -32.16
C ASP A 68 -12.52 9.78 -31.56
N VAL A 69 -12.06 10.67 -32.42
CA VAL A 69 -11.34 11.90 -32.02
C VAL A 69 -12.27 13.11 -31.86
N PHE A 70 -13.58 12.95 -32.16
CA PHE A 70 -14.53 14.05 -32.19
C PHE A 70 -15.37 14.17 -30.92
N SER A 71 -15.61 13.04 -30.22
CA SER A 71 -16.36 13.03 -28.97
C SER A 71 -15.45 13.21 -27.77
N ALA A 72 -16.02 13.72 -26.69
CA ALA A 72 -15.32 13.80 -25.41
C ALA A 72 -14.85 12.41 -24.95
N ASN A 73 -13.63 12.31 -24.46
CA ASN A 73 -13.05 11.09 -23.95
C ASN A 73 -12.32 11.38 -22.63
N HIS A 74 -13.09 11.80 -21.61
CA HIS A 74 -12.58 12.01 -20.26
C HIS A 74 -12.15 10.68 -19.66
N LYS A 75 -10.98 10.69 -19.01
CA LYS A 75 -10.41 9.53 -18.32
C LYS A 75 -10.23 9.88 -16.86
N THR A 76 -11.24 9.55 -16.05
CA THR A 76 -11.25 9.83 -14.61
C THR A 76 -10.89 8.56 -13.86
N THR A 77 -9.79 8.58 -13.13
CA THR A 77 -9.34 7.45 -12.31
C THR A 77 -9.74 7.63 -10.84
N SER A 78 -10.18 6.54 -10.22
CA SER A 78 -10.45 6.47 -8.79
C SER A 78 -9.19 6.11 -8.00
N ASN A 79 -9.21 6.40 -6.69
CA ASN A 79 -8.07 6.18 -5.80
C ASN A 79 -8.38 5.10 -4.72
N PHE A 80 -9.26 4.15 -5.04
CA PHE A 80 -9.68 3.14 -4.08
C PHE A 80 -8.53 2.27 -3.60
N PHE A 81 -7.72 1.76 -4.53
CA PHE A 81 -6.65 0.83 -4.20
C PHE A 81 -5.61 1.43 -3.25
N TYR A 82 -5.19 2.67 -3.49
CA TYR A 82 -4.30 3.39 -2.56
C TYR A 82 -4.92 3.57 -1.18
N LYS A 83 -6.19 3.99 -1.13
CA LYS A 83 -6.89 4.21 0.14
C LYS A 83 -6.99 2.92 0.96
N ILE A 84 -7.38 1.82 0.32
CA ILE A 84 -7.58 0.51 0.95
C ILE A 84 -6.25 -0.03 1.52
N ILE A 85 -5.16 0.02 0.74
CA ILE A 85 -3.83 -0.41 1.22
C ILE A 85 -3.36 0.48 2.36
N THR A 86 -3.46 1.81 2.19
CA THR A 86 -3.01 2.76 3.20
C THR A 86 -3.78 2.57 4.51
N GLN A 87 -5.10 2.36 4.42
CA GLN A 87 -5.94 2.10 5.59
C GLN A 87 -5.49 0.84 6.33
N MET A 88 -5.29 -0.28 5.63
CA MET A 88 -4.86 -1.54 6.24
C MET A 88 -3.50 -1.40 6.94
N ILE A 89 -2.51 -0.87 6.23
CA ILE A 89 -1.14 -0.70 6.76
C ILE A 89 -1.14 0.23 7.97
N GLN A 90 -1.90 1.34 7.92
CA GLN A 90 -1.98 2.27 9.05
C GLN A 90 -2.79 1.70 10.21
N TYR A 91 -3.81 0.88 9.93
CA TYR A 91 -4.63 0.28 10.95
C TYR A 91 -3.84 -0.67 11.85
N SER A 92 -3.09 -1.60 11.28
CA SER A 92 -2.32 -2.61 12.02
C SER A 92 -0.92 -2.14 12.43
N LEU A 93 -0.22 -1.41 11.56
CA LEU A 93 1.18 -1.02 11.78
C LEU A 93 1.34 0.49 12.07
N GLY A 94 0.27 1.26 12.11
CA GLY A 94 0.31 2.71 12.28
C GLY A 94 1.11 3.16 13.50
N ASN A 95 0.88 2.50 14.62
CA ASN A 95 1.52 2.78 15.92
C ASN A 95 2.85 2.02 16.13
N GLY A 96 3.34 1.32 15.10
CA GLY A 96 4.54 0.49 15.20
C GLY A 96 4.28 -0.87 15.86
N LEU A 97 5.33 -1.70 15.93
CA LEU A 97 5.33 -2.99 16.60
C LEU A 97 5.74 -2.82 18.06
N ILE A 98 5.01 -3.47 18.96
CA ILE A 98 5.33 -3.51 20.39
C ILE A 98 6.07 -4.82 20.64
N PHE A 99 7.33 -4.72 21.05
CA PHE A 99 8.17 -5.85 21.42
C PHE A 99 8.03 -6.12 22.92
N GLU A 100 8.03 -7.39 23.32
CA GLU A 100 8.02 -7.76 24.74
C GLU A 100 9.28 -7.25 25.44
N ASN A 101 10.43 -7.34 24.74
CA ASN A 101 11.71 -6.78 25.18
C ASN A 101 12.11 -5.59 24.30
N GLU A 102 11.99 -4.38 24.82
CA GLU A 102 12.32 -3.14 24.10
C GLU A 102 13.77 -3.10 23.57
N ASN A 103 14.72 -3.76 24.26
CA ASN A 103 16.12 -3.82 23.82
C ASN A 103 16.29 -4.54 22.46
N VAL A 104 15.33 -5.35 22.04
CA VAL A 104 15.38 -6.03 20.74
C VAL A 104 15.35 -5.05 19.59
N LYS A 105 14.63 -3.92 19.72
CA LYS A 105 14.63 -2.87 18.69
C LYS A 105 16.02 -2.28 18.44
N GLU A 106 16.88 -2.23 19.47
CA GLU A 106 18.24 -1.71 19.35
C GLU A 106 19.17 -2.61 18.49
N LYS A 107 18.81 -3.89 18.31
CA LYS A 107 19.54 -4.79 17.41
C LYS A 107 19.33 -4.42 15.92
N PHE A 108 18.29 -3.65 15.61
CA PHE A 108 17.99 -3.23 14.25
C PHE A 108 18.53 -1.83 13.96
N THR A 109 19.18 -1.68 12.82
CA THR A 109 19.66 -0.38 12.34
C THR A 109 18.56 0.43 11.69
N GLY A 110 18.34 1.64 12.17
CA GLY A 110 17.29 2.53 11.69
C GLY A 110 15.89 2.13 12.18
N ASP A 111 14.88 2.78 11.65
CA ASP A 111 13.49 2.55 12.04
C ASP A 111 12.94 1.26 11.43
N ILE A 112 12.89 0.20 12.24
CA ILE A 112 12.37 -1.13 11.84
C ILE A 112 10.89 -1.05 11.47
N ASP A 113 10.09 -0.24 12.17
CA ASP A 113 8.66 -0.10 11.91
C ASP A 113 8.38 0.48 10.51
N LEU A 114 9.18 1.48 10.09
CA LEU A 114 9.07 2.03 8.73
C LEU A 114 9.49 1.01 7.66
N LYS A 115 10.49 0.18 7.94
CA LYS A 115 10.95 -0.85 7.00
C LYS A 115 9.91 -1.95 6.83
N ILE A 116 9.30 -2.42 7.91
CA ILE A 116 8.23 -3.41 7.88
C ILE A 116 6.99 -2.85 7.15
N LYS A 117 6.57 -1.62 7.48
CA LYS A 117 5.50 -0.93 6.74
C LYS A 117 5.77 -0.88 5.23
N LYS A 118 7.02 -0.65 4.83
CA LYS A 118 7.40 -0.61 3.43
C LYS A 118 7.32 -1.99 2.78
N ILE A 119 7.83 -3.04 3.41
CA ILE A 119 7.80 -4.41 2.89
C ILE A 119 6.36 -4.86 2.70
N PHE A 120 5.52 -4.76 3.73
CA PHE A 120 4.14 -5.21 3.67
C PHE A 120 3.26 -4.36 2.74
N ARG A 121 3.59 -3.08 2.56
CA ARG A 121 2.94 -2.25 1.53
C ARG A 121 3.20 -2.80 0.13
N TYR A 122 4.44 -3.16 -0.20
CA TYR A 122 4.74 -3.76 -1.50
C TYR A 122 4.19 -5.17 -1.63
N ALA A 123 4.18 -5.96 -0.57
CA ALA A 123 3.50 -7.26 -0.58
C ALA A 123 2.00 -7.13 -0.87
N ALA A 124 1.33 -6.10 -0.32
CA ALA A 124 -0.07 -5.79 -0.61
C ALA A 124 -0.32 -5.39 -2.07
N ILE A 125 0.61 -4.62 -2.64
CA ILE A 125 0.51 -4.15 -4.03
C ILE A 125 0.87 -5.28 -5.01
N GLU A 126 2.05 -5.88 -4.83
CA GLU A 126 2.70 -6.73 -5.83
C GLU A 126 2.53 -8.24 -5.57
N LYS A 127 1.63 -8.67 -4.64
CA LYS A 127 1.42 -10.06 -4.20
C LYS A 127 2.44 -10.52 -3.16
N ILE A 128 3.72 -10.23 -3.35
CA ILE A 128 4.85 -10.61 -2.50
C ILE A 128 5.89 -9.50 -2.51
N ALA A 129 6.55 -9.30 -1.38
CA ALA A 129 7.78 -8.54 -1.27
C ALA A 129 8.82 -9.37 -0.53
N PHE A 130 10.08 -8.98 -0.59
CA PHE A 130 11.16 -9.72 0.05
C PHE A 130 11.91 -8.80 1.00
N GLY A 131 12.06 -9.25 2.24
CA GLY A 131 12.88 -8.58 3.25
C GLY A 131 14.29 -9.15 3.24
N PHE A 132 15.30 -8.38 2.90
CA PHE A 132 16.70 -8.77 3.01
C PHE A 132 17.27 -8.31 4.34
N TYR A 133 17.62 -9.27 5.20
CA TYR A 133 18.29 -8.99 6.47
C TYR A 133 19.80 -8.90 6.26
N ASN A 134 20.38 -7.76 6.61
CA ASN A 134 21.80 -7.50 6.47
C ASN A 134 22.35 -6.81 7.73
N ASN A 135 22.86 -7.58 8.68
CA ASN A 135 23.50 -7.11 9.90
C ASN A 135 22.66 -6.04 10.64
N GLY A 136 21.44 -6.41 11.02
CA GLY A 136 20.49 -5.52 11.69
C GLY A 136 19.74 -4.57 10.76
N ASN A 137 20.15 -4.43 9.50
CA ASN A 137 19.41 -3.65 8.51
C ASN A 137 18.43 -4.55 7.74
N LEU A 138 17.19 -4.10 7.58
CA LEU A 138 16.18 -4.79 6.78
C LEU A 138 15.90 -3.97 5.51
N GLU A 139 16.19 -4.54 4.35
CA GLU A 139 15.93 -3.91 3.05
C GLU A 139 14.74 -4.57 2.37
N CYS A 140 13.95 -3.79 1.64
CA CYS A 140 12.80 -4.28 0.87
C CYS A 140 13.17 -4.44 -0.59
N PHE A 141 12.99 -5.67 -1.14
CA PHE A 141 13.03 -5.93 -2.57
C PHE A 141 11.61 -6.20 -3.08
N LYS A 142 11.29 -5.61 -4.21
CA LYS A 142 10.00 -5.77 -4.88
C LYS A 142 10.04 -6.93 -5.88
N VAL A 143 8.90 -7.45 -6.26
CA VAL A 143 8.80 -8.41 -7.39
C VAL A 143 9.43 -7.83 -8.66
N THR A 144 9.27 -6.53 -8.89
CA THR A 144 9.83 -5.84 -10.06
C THR A 144 11.35 -5.68 -10.05
N GLU A 145 12.01 -6.00 -8.92
CA GLU A 145 13.46 -5.87 -8.72
C GLU A 145 14.13 -7.17 -8.31
N PHE A 146 13.37 -8.26 -8.10
CA PHE A 146 13.91 -9.49 -7.53
C PHE A 146 13.32 -10.74 -8.20
N VAL A 147 14.19 -11.62 -8.68
CA VAL A 147 13.85 -12.94 -9.21
C VAL A 147 14.06 -13.96 -8.11
N PRO A 148 13.01 -14.53 -7.52
CA PRO A 148 13.14 -15.58 -6.53
C PRO A 148 13.47 -16.92 -7.21
N LEU A 149 14.36 -17.70 -6.61
CA LEU A 149 14.69 -19.06 -7.01
C LEU A 149 14.24 -20.00 -5.88
N TRP A 150 13.02 -20.51 -6.07
CA TRP A 150 12.36 -21.41 -5.12
C TRP A 150 12.90 -22.84 -5.29
N ASP A 151 13.00 -23.52 -4.17
CA ASP A 151 13.30 -24.96 -4.15
C ASP A 151 12.05 -25.75 -4.59
N GLU A 152 12.24 -26.73 -5.48
CA GLU A 152 11.15 -27.58 -5.99
C GLU A 152 10.68 -28.62 -4.97
N GLU A 153 11.51 -28.95 -3.98
CA GLU A 153 11.22 -30.02 -3.01
C GLU A 153 10.39 -29.49 -1.84
N ASP A 154 10.79 -28.36 -1.25
CA ASP A 154 10.16 -27.80 -0.04
C ASP A 154 9.45 -26.47 -0.28
N GLY A 155 9.55 -25.87 -1.44
CA GLY A 155 8.95 -24.59 -1.79
C GLY A 155 9.59 -23.39 -1.08
N SER A 156 10.73 -23.55 -0.40
CA SER A 156 11.43 -22.47 0.28
C SER A 156 12.27 -21.64 -0.68
N LEU A 157 12.57 -20.41 -0.31
CA LEU A 157 13.45 -19.51 -1.07
C LEU A 157 14.92 -19.84 -0.72
N LYS A 158 15.71 -20.34 -1.67
CA LYS A 158 17.12 -20.73 -1.45
C LYS A 158 18.13 -19.81 -2.09
N ALA A 159 17.75 -19.10 -3.15
CA ALA A 159 18.59 -18.13 -3.84
C ALA A 159 17.73 -17.06 -4.50
N GLY A 160 18.35 -15.99 -4.98
CA GLY A 160 17.61 -14.96 -5.70
C GLY A 160 18.52 -13.97 -6.41
N ILE A 161 17.96 -13.30 -7.40
CA ILE A 161 18.68 -12.32 -8.21
C ILE A 161 17.99 -10.97 -8.08
N ARG A 162 18.62 -10.03 -7.38
CA ARG A 162 18.18 -8.63 -7.42
C ARG A 162 18.73 -7.97 -8.67
N PHE A 163 17.89 -7.22 -9.37
CA PHE A 163 18.32 -6.49 -10.56
C PHE A 163 17.67 -5.10 -10.57
N TRP A 164 18.39 -4.11 -11.07
CA TRP A 164 17.86 -2.76 -11.21
C TRP A 164 18.64 -1.97 -12.27
N GLN A 165 17.95 -1.04 -12.88
CA GLN A 165 18.50 -0.07 -13.81
C GLN A 165 17.84 1.28 -13.52
N ILE A 166 18.65 2.31 -13.20
CA ILE A 166 18.14 3.63 -12.82
C ILE A 166 17.50 4.32 -14.03
N ASP A 167 18.12 4.15 -15.19
CA ASP A 167 17.71 4.73 -16.46
C ASP A 167 18.23 3.86 -17.61
N SER A 168 17.55 3.88 -18.76
CA SER A 168 17.94 3.11 -19.95
C SER A 168 19.34 3.43 -20.48
N SER A 169 19.89 4.60 -20.14
CA SER A 169 21.27 5.02 -20.47
C SER A 169 22.32 4.50 -19.48
N LYS A 170 21.89 4.05 -18.30
CA LYS A 170 22.76 3.56 -17.23
C LYS A 170 22.93 2.05 -17.27
N PRO A 171 24.00 1.49 -16.67
CA PRO A 171 24.21 0.05 -16.66
C PRO A 171 23.10 -0.68 -15.86
N LEU A 172 22.74 -1.87 -16.33
CA LEU A 172 21.97 -2.83 -15.53
C LEU A 172 22.90 -3.44 -14.49
N ARG A 173 22.48 -3.40 -13.25
CA ARG A 173 23.14 -4.06 -12.12
C ARG A 173 22.34 -5.26 -11.70
N ALA A 174 23.04 -6.33 -11.34
CA ALA A 174 22.42 -7.51 -10.76
C ALA A 174 23.27 -8.01 -9.58
N THR A 175 22.62 -8.57 -8.59
CA THR A 175 23.26 -9.24 -7.46
C THR A 175 22.63 -10.61 -7.31
N LEU A 176 23.44 -11.65 -7.41
CA LEU A 176 23.03 -13.02 -7.12
C LEU A 176 23.28 -13.27 -5.63
N PHE A 177 22.23 -13.63 -4.90
CA PHE A 177 22.26 -14.04 -3.52
C PHE A 177 22.16 -15.56 -3.43
N GLU A 178 23.11 -16.16 -2.75
CA GLU A 178 23.17 -17.60 -2.46
C GLU A 178 23.31 -17.77 -0.93
N LEU A 179 23.14 -18.96 -0.38
CA LEU A 179 23.26 -19.20 1.05
C LEU A 179 24.68 -18.86 1.58
N ASP A 180 25.70 -19.10 0.77
CA ASP A 180 27.12 -18.92 1.13
C ASP A 180 27.70 -17.54 0.75
N GLY A 181 26.85 -16.57 0.37
CA GLY A 181 27.24 -15.20 0.06
C GLY A 181 26.54 -14.61 -1.17
N TYR A 182 27.01 -13.48 -1.63
CA TYR A 182 26.46 -12.79 -2.79
C TYR A 182 27.54 -12.31 -3.76
N THR A 183 27.19 -12.26 -5.06
CA THR A 183 28.07 -11.81 -6.15
C THR A 183 27.41 -10.67 -6.90
N GLU A 184 28.16 -9.60 -7.15
CA GLU A 184 27.65 -8.44 -7.88
C GLU A 184 28.06 -8.47 -9.36
N TYR A 185 27.10 -8.18 -10.23
CA TYR A 185 27.25 -8.15 -11.69
C TYR A 185 26.86 -6.80 -12.26
N ILE A 186 27.45 -6.47 -13.41
CA ILE A 186 27.15 -5.25 -14.16
C ILE A 186 27.08 -5.56 -15.66
N ARG A 187 26.11 -4.94 -16.33
CA ARG A 187 26.02 -4.93 -17.79
C ARG A 187 25.94 -3.50 -18.28
N GLU A 188 27.01 -3.03 -18.89
CA GLU A 188 27.05 -1.74 -19.56
C GLU A 188 26.34 -1.83 -20.91
N LYS A 189 25.87 -0.64 -21.41
CA LYS A 189 25.20 -0.56 -22.71
C LYS A 189 26.17 -1.09 -23.80
N SER A 190 25.74 -2.09 -24.56
CA SER A 190 26.52 -2.72 -25.63
C SER A 190 27.65 -3.67 -25.19
N GLN A 191 27.77 -3.99 -23.90
CA GLN A 191 28.74 -4.98 -23.42
C GLN A 191 28.03 -6.19 -22.79
N PRO A 192 28.66 -7.36 -22.81
CA PRO A 192 28.15 -8.51 -22.06
C PRO A 192 28.17 -8.21 -20.56
N MET A 193 27.31 -8.90 -19.81
CA MET A 193 27.34 -8.84 -18.35
C MET A 193 28.65 -9.43 -17.84
N ARG A 194 29.23 -8.83 -16.81
CA ARG A 194 30.46 -9.29 -16.17
C ARG A 194 30.34 -9.19 -14.66
N ILE A 195 31.20 -9.92 -13.95
CA ILE A 195 31.33 -9.79 -12.51
C ILE A 195 31.90 -8.40 -12.21
N LEU A 196 31.25 -7.71 -11.28
CA LEU A 196 31.69 -6.41 -10.75
C LEU A 196 32.49 -6.61 -9.46
N LYS A 197 32.00 -7.48 -8.58
CA LYS A 197 32.68 -7.91 -7.36
C LYS A 197 32.49 -9.41 -7.20
N ASP A 198 33.58 -10.07 -6.88
CA ASP A 198 33.59 -11.49 -6.58
C ASP A 198 32.71 -11.81 -5.36
N LYS A 199 32.42 -13.09 -5.15
CA LYS A 199 31.56 -13.58 -4.09
C LYS A 199 31.99 -13.06 -2.72
N GLN A 200 31.09 -12.43 -2.01
CA GLN A 200 31.28 -11.83 -0.70
C GLN A 200 30.33 -12.48 0.30
N LYS A 201 30.82 -12.62 1.54
CA LYS A 201 29.98 -13.08 2.66
C LYS A 201 29.11 -11.96 3.20
N TYR A 202 28.00 -12.32 3.85
CA TYR A 202 27.02 -11.37 4.39
C TYR A 202 27.54 -10.60 5.58
N ILE A 203 28.16 -11.29 6.55
CA ILE A 203 28.67 -10.69 7.76
C ILE A 203 30.14 -10.35 7.54
N LYS A 204 30.52 -9.08 7.76
CA LYS A 204 31.89 -8.59 7.64
C LYS A 204 32.33 -7.99 8.95
N TYR A 205 33.51 -8.39 9.40
CA TYR A 205 34.14 -7.80 10.58
C TYR A 205 35.12 -6.70 10.16
N LYS A 206 35.14 -5.61 10.93
CA LYS A 206 36.17 -4.56 10.81
C LYS A 206 37.18 -4.78 11.92
N GLN A 207 38.44 -5.02 11.56
CA GLN A 207 39.53 -5.05 12.50
C GLN A 207 40.35 -3.77 12.31
N THR A 208 40.58 -3.04 13.42
CA THR A 208 41.45 -1.87 13.43
C THR A 208 42.81 -2.28 13.97
N SER A 209 43.84 -2.10 13.16
CA SER A 209 45.23 -2.32 13.56
C SER A 209 45.89 -0.96 13.77
N GLU A 210 46.65 -0.82 14.84
CA GLU A 210 47.45 0.40 15.12
C GLU A 210 48.49 0.68 14.05
N ILE A 211 48.92 -0.36 13.31
CA ILE A 211 50.02 -0.27 12.33
C ILE A 211 49.48 -0.08 10.90
N TYR A 212 48.38 -0.75 10.55
CA TYR A 212 47.86 -0.83 9.15
C TYR A 212 46.54 -0.12 8.96
N GLY A 213 45.93 0.48 9.96
CA GLY A 213 44.62 1.09 9.90
C GLY A 213 43.48 0.07 10.04
N THR A 214 42.33 0.39 9.45
CA THR A 214 41.11 -0.45 9.51
C THR A 214 41.08 -1.42 8.36
N GLU A 215 41.15 -2.72 8.64
CA GLU A 215 40.96 -3.78 7.67
C GLU A 215 39.55 -4.37 7.80
N ILE A 216 38.93 -4.70 6.68
CA ILE A 216 37.67 -5.45 6.63
C ILE A 216 38.01 -6.91 6.44
N ILE A 217 37.75 -7.73 7.46
CA ILE A 217 37.94 -9.17 7.39
C ILE A 217 36.59 -9.78 6.99
N GLU A 218 36.64 -10.67 6.01
CA GLU A 218 35.49 -11.47 5.60
C GLU A 218 35.09 -12.41 6.74
N GLY A 219 33.84 -12.31 7.17
CA GLY A 219 33.33 -13.02 8.32
C GLY A 219 32.56 -14.30 7.97
N GLU A 220 31.33 -14.39 8.39
CA GLU A 220 30.47 -15.57 8.30
C GLU A 220 29.23 -15.29 7.44
N ASN A 221 28.52 -16.34 7.09
CA ASN A 221 27.19 -16.26 6.49
C ASN A 221 26.13 -16.58 7.54
N TYR A 222 24.89 -16.24 7.24
CA TYR A 222 23.76 -16.63 8.07
C TYR A 222 23.50 -18.13 8.00
N PRO A 223 22.93 -18.76 9.03
CA PRO A 223 22.58 -20.18 9.02
C PRO A 223 21.47 -20.50 8.02
N THR A 224 20.59 -19.54 7.76
CA THR A 224 19.50 -19.62 6.79
C THR A 224 19.65 -18.53 5.74
N PHE A 225 18.90 -18.67 4.62
CA PHE A 225 18.96 -17.68 3.55
C PHE A 225 18.43 -16.33 4.03
N PRO A 226 19.19 -15.21 3.90
CA PRO A 226 18.85 -13.95 4.57
C PRO A 226 17.80 -13.09 3.82
N ILE A 227 17.09 -13.66 2.86
CA ILE A 227 15.99 -12.99 2.15
C ILE A 227 14.70 -13.75 2.44
N ILE A 228 13.78 -13.06 3.07
CA ILE A 228 12.53 -13.62 3.60
C ILE A 228 11.36 -13.13 2.73
N PRO A 229 10.51 -14.03 2.22
CA PRO A 229 9.30 -13.65 1.50
C PRO A 229 8.24 -13.11 2.46
N ALA A 230 7.61 -11.98 2.11
CA ALA A 230 6.52 -11.37 2.86
C ALA A 230 5.24 -11.38 2.02
N TYR A 231 4.14 -11.85 2.60
CA TYR A 231 2.80 -11.85 2.02
C TYR A 231 1.85 -11.03 2.89
N CYS A 232 0.75 -10.52 2.32
CA CYS A 232 -0.28 -9.81 3.07
C CYS A 232 -1.43 -10.68 3.55
N SER A 233 -1.55 -11.89 3.03
CA SER A 233 -2.58 -12.86 3.38
C SER A 233 -2.17 -14.26 2.94
N ASP A 234 -2.84 -15.26 3.49
CA ASP A 234 -2.75 -16.68 3.13
C ASP A 234 -3.08 -16.96 1.66
N LYS A 235 -3.89 -16.11 1.03
CA LYS A 235 -4.23 -16.22 -0.40
C LYS A 235 -3.04 -15.98 -1.33
N LYS A 236 -1.96 -15.38 -0.85
CA LYS A 236 -0.74 -15.08 -1.61
C LYS A 236 -1.02 -14.42 -2.97
N GLN A 237 -1.87 -13.40 -2.96
CA GLN A 237 -2.25 -12.62 -4.14
C GLN A 237 -2.18 -11.11 -3.86
N SER A 238 -2.12 -10.29 -4.93
CA SER A 238 -2.25 -8.83 -4.79
C SER A 238 -3.64 -8.47 -4.26
N MET A 239 -3.71 -7.45 -3.43
CA MET A 239 -5.00 -6.96 -2.94
C MET A 239 -5.83 -6.29 -4.04
N LEU A 240 -5.26 -6.03 -5.21
CA LEU A 240 -5.99 -5.54 -6.38
C LEU A 240 -6.84 -6.66 -7.01
N GLU A 241 -6.38 -7.90 -7.00
CA GLU A 241 -7.00 -9.01 -7.73
C GLU A 241 -8.46 -9.26 -7.35
N GLY A 242 -8.86 -8.93 -6.11
CA GLY A 242 -10.25 -9.11 -5.67
C GLY A 242 -11.21 -7.96 -6.01
N ILE A 243 -10.70 -6.79 -6.40
CA ILE A 243 -11.51 -5.56 -6.57
C ILE A 243 -11.25 -4.83 -7.89
N LYS A 244 -10.32 -5.33 -8.73
CA LYS A 244 -9.89 -4.65 -9.96
C LYS A 244 -11.05 -4.37 -10.90
N GLU A 245 -11.85 -5.39 -11.20
CA GLU A 245 -12.96 -5.31 -12.13
C GLU A 245 -14.03 -4.30 -11.68
N GLN A 246 -14.24 -4.18 -10.38
CA GLN A 246 -15.17 -3.19 -9.82
C GLN A 246 -14.62 -1.77 -9.91
N ILE A 247 -13.31 -1.59 -9.67
CA ILE A 247 -12.63 -0.30 -9.87
C ILE A 247 -12.70 0.11 -11.32
N ASP A 248 -12.46 -0.81 -12.25
CA ASP A 248 -12.53 -0.57 -13.68
C ASP A 248 -13.94 -0.16 -14.10
N ALA A 249 -14.96 -0.89 -13.64
CA ALA A 249 -16.36 -0.56 -13.90
C ALA A 249 -16.75 0.83 -13.35
N TYR A 250 -16.29 1.16 -12.14
CA TYR A 250 -16.49 2.47 -11.54
C TYR A 250 -15.88 3.59 -12.39
N ASP A 251 -14.62 3.44 -12.78
CA ASP A 251 -13.90 4.44 -13.58
C ASP A 251 -14.51 4.61 -14.97
N PHE A 252 -14.93 3.52 -15.63
CA PHE A 252 -15.62 3.57 -16.91
C PHE A 252 -16.94 4.34 -16.82
N ILE A 253 -17.76 4.05 -15.82
CA ILE A 253 -19.06 4.72 -15.66
C ILE A 253 -18.89 6.18 -15.30
N LYS A 254 -17.96 6.49 -14.39
CA LYS A 254 -17.62 7.86 -13.99
C LYS A 254 -17.11 8.69 -15.18
N SER A 255 -16.23 8.10 -15.99
CA SER A 255 -15.70 8.72 -17.20
C SER A 255 -16.78 8.89 -18.28
N GLY A 256 -17.61 7.86 -18.48
CA GLY A 256 -18.75 7.92 -19.38
C GLY A 256 -19.77 8.98 -18.96
N PHE A 257 -20.00 9.14 -17.66
CA PHE A 257 -20.88 10.19 -17.15
C PHE A 257 -20.32 11.60 -17.43
N ALA A 258 -19.01 11.81 -17.26
CA ALA A 258 -18.38 13.07 -17.65
C ALA A 258 -18.49 13.36 -19.16
N ASN A 259 -18.31 12.33 -20.00
CA ASN A 259 -18.48 12.46 -21.45
C ASN A 259 -19.90 12.83 -21.83
N ASP A 260 -20.90 12.18 -21.22
CA ASP A 260 -22.32 12.46 -21.52
C ASP A 260 -22.74 13.84 -21.02
N LEU A 261 -22.16 14.36 -19.95
CA LEU A 261 -22.38 15.75 -19.51
C LEU A 261 -21.86 16.74 -20.54
N ASP A 262 -20.67 16.49 -21.11
CA ASP A 262 -20.13 17.31 -22.18
C ASP A 262 -21.02 17.24 -23.44
N ASP A 263 -21.43 16.03 -23.83
CA ASP A 263 -22.31 15.83 -24.98
C ASP A 263 -23.71 16.46 -24.77
N ALA A 264 -24.23 16.44 -23.53
CA ALA A 264 -25.49 17.06 -23.16
C ALA A 264 -25.47 18.60 -23.27
N THR A 265 -24.28 19.22 -23.19
CA THR A 265 -24.14 20.68 -23.47
C THR A 265 -24.24 21.00 -24.95
N GLN A 266 -24.14 20.00 -25.84
CA GLN A 266 -24.27 20.17 -27.25
C GLN A 266 -25.77 20.12 -27.65
N ILE A 267 -26.20 21.12 -28.39
CA ILE A 267 -27.54 21.15 -28.94
C ILE A 267 -27.51 20.56 -30.35
N TYR A 268 -28.16 19.44 -30.53
CA TYR A 268 -28.39 18.86 -31.85
C TYR A 268 -29.61 19.53 -32.50
N TRP A 269 -29.45 19.99 -33.72
CA TRP A 269 -30.50 20.67 -34.45
C TRP A 269 -31.10 19.74 -35.51
N LEU A 270 -32.35 19.41 -35.35
CA LEU A 270 -33.09 18.68 -36.39
C LEU A 270 -33.68 19.67 -37.37
N LEU A 271 -33.14 19.72 -38.59
CA LEU A 271 -33.68 20.50 -39.70
C LEU A 271 -34.63 19.62 -40.52
N GLN A 272 -35.83 20.11 -40.72
CA GLN A 272 -36.82 19.47 -41.59
C GLN A 272 -37.15 20.40 -42.75
N ASN A 273 -37.36 19.83 -43.95
CA ASN A 273 -37.72 20.55 -45.18
C ASN A 273 -36.73 21.70 -45.52
N THR A 274 -35.50 21.31 -45.79
CA THR A 274 -34.38 22.27 -46.01
C THR A 274 -34.45 23.00 -47.37
N GLY A 275 -35.52 22.87 -48.12
CA GLY A 275 -35.75 23.65 -49.37
C GLY A 275 -34.63 23.55 -50.42
N GLY A 276 -33.91 22.43 -50.49
CA GLY A 276 -32.81 22.22 -51.45
C GLY A 276 -31.44 22.78 -51.03
N MET A 277 -31.23 23.03 -49.74
CA MET A 277 -29.88 23.37 -49.23
C MET A 277 -28.86 22.28 -49.55
N ASP A 278 -27.75 22.65 -50.15
CA ASP A 278 -26.61 21.76 -50.33
C ASP A 278 -25.72 21.72 -49.06
N ASP A 279 -24.70 20.84 -49.02
CA ASP A 279 -23.82 20.68 -47.89
C ASP A 279 -23.08 21.98 -47.50
N VAL A 280 -22.80 22.86 -48.48
CA VAL A 280 -22.12 24.14 -48.26
C VAL A 280 -23.05 25.15 -47.60
N ASP A 281 -24.34 25.17 -48.03
CA ASP A 281 -25.36 26.03 -47.43
C ASP A 281 -25.71 25.58 -46.01
N LEU A 282 -25.75 24.28 -45.76
CA LEU A 282 -25.92 23.70 -44.45
C LEU A 282 -24.76 24.09 -43.53
N ALA A 283 -23.51 24.02 -44.01
CA ALA A 283 -22.35 24.42 -43.27
C ALA A 283 -22.37 25.93 -42.92
N LYS A 284 -22.73 26.79 -43.84
CA LYS A 284 -22.92 28.25 -43.61
C LYS A 284 -24.05 28.52 -42.61
N PHE A 285 -25.16 27.80 -42.73
CA PHE A 285 -26.31 27.90 -41.82
C PHE A 285 -25.87 27.53 -40.39
N MET A 286 -25.19 26.40 -40.23
CA MET A 286 -24.64 25.97 -38.92
C MET A 286 -23.62 26.93 -38.37
N GLN A 287 -22.77 27.51 -39.20
CA GLN A 287 -21.80 28.54 -38.77
C GLN A 287 -22.53 29.81 -38.28
N ARG A 288 -23.54 30.29 -38.98
CA ARG A 288 -24.38 31.43 -38.54
C ARG A 288 -25.10 31.12 -37.22
N LEU A 289 -25.70 29.94 -37.10
CA LEU A 289 -26.36 29.52 -35.86
C LEU A 289 -25.40 29.51 -34.65
N LYS A 290 -24.16 29.04 -34.84
CA LYS A 290 -23.15 29.06 -33.80
C LYS A 290 -22.65 30.46 -33.43
N THR A 291 -22.54 31.37 -34.42
CA THR A 291 -21.95 32.70 -34.19
C THR A 291 -23.00 33.72 -33.76
N THR A 292 -24.16 33.75 -34.37
CA THR A 292 -25.23 34.74 -34.11
C THR A 292 -26.32 34.24 -33.19
N LYS A 293 -26.40 32.90 -33.00
CA LYS A 293 -27.48 32.21 -32.26
C LYS A 293 -28.88 32.50 -32.77
N ILE A 294 -28.98 32.98 -33.99
CA ILE A 294 -30.23 33.29 -34.70
C ILE A 294 -30.17 32.63 -36.09
N ALA A 295 -31.22 31.90 -36.45
CA ALA A 295 -31.39 31.34 -37.77
C ALA A 295 -32.81 31.71 -38.30
N ASN A 296 -32.88 32.19 -39.55
CA ASN A 296 -34.16 32.34 -40.25
C ASN A 296 -34.45 31.04 -41.00
N ILE A 297 -35.64 30.51 -40.81
CA ILE A 297 -36.16 29.36 -41.53
C ILE A 297 -37.42 29.83 -42.24
N ASP A 298 -37.60 29.44 -43.49
CA ASP A 298 -38.78 29.79 -44.26
C ASP A 298 -39.97 28.94 -43.79
N ALA A 299 -40.82 29.55 -42.97
CA ALA A 299 -41.97 28.88 -42.39
C ALA A 299 -43.06 28.56 -43.36
N ASP A 300 -43.10 29.30 -44.49
CA ASP A 300 -44.14 29.14 -45.51
C ASP A 300 -44.01 27.82 -46.33
N GLU A 301 -42.78 27.21 -46.31
CA GLU A 301 -42.51 25.93 -46.93
C GLU A 301 -42.54 24.76 -45.96
N GLY A 302 -42.95 24.99 -44.72
CA GLY A 302 -42.98 23.95 -43.64
C GLY A 302 -41.62 23.59 -43.06
N GLY A 303 -40.63 24.48 -43.19
CA GLY A 303 -39.32 24.32 -42.54
C GLY A 303 -39.44 24.39 -41.02
N ALA A 304 -38.82 23.46 -40.32
CA ALA A 304 -38.77 23.46 -38.86
C ALA A 304 -37.36 23.19 -38.35
N LEU A 305 -36.98 23.92 -37.33
CA LEU A 305 -35.73 23.72 -36.56
C LEU A 305 -36.08 23.34 -35.13
N THR A 306 -35.82 22.09 -34.77
CA THR A 306 -36.11 21.62 -33.42
C THR A 306 -34.82 21.32 -32.68
N PRO A 307 -34.58 21.97 -31.54
CA PRO A 307 -33.45 21.62 -30.72
C PRO A 307 -33.70 20.27 -30.05
N TYR A 308 -32.75 19.40 -30.13
CA TYR A 308 -32.76 18.12 -29.43
C TYR A 308 -31.58 18.09 -28.42
N THR A 309 -31.90 17.91 -27.15
CA THR A 309 -30.90 17.72 -26.09
C THR A 309 -30.92 16.30 -25.60
N VAL A 310 -29.75 15.71 -25.44
CA VAL A 310 -29.61 14.36 -24.89
C VAL A 310 -29.94 14.37 -23.39
N GLN A 311 -30.89 13.54 -22.98
CA GLN A 311 -31.20 13.37 -21.57
C GLN A 311 -30.23 12.36 -20.97
N VAL A 312 -29.39 12.80 -20.03
CA VAL A 312 -28.45 11.93 -19.29
C VAL A 312 -29.20 11.28 -18.13
N PRO A 313 -29.21 9.95 -18.00
CA PRO A 313 -29.84 9.26 -16.85
C PRO A 313 -29.00 9.35 -15.60
N TYR A 314 -28.82 10.57 -15.06
CA TYR A 314 -27.90 10.86 -13.95
C TYR A 314 -28.24 10.09 -12.67
N GLN A 315 -29.51 9.97 -12.29
CA GLN A 315 -29.92 9.28 -11.06
C GLN A 315 -29.51 7.79 -11.05
N SER A 316 -29.77 7.08 -12.15
CA SER A 316 -29.41 5.65 -12.24
C SER A 316 -27.90 5.43 -12.18
N ARG A 317 -27.11 6.34 -12.74
CA ARG A 317 -25.65 6.27 -12.71
C ARG A 317 -25.10 6.58 -11.34
N GLU A 318 -25.63 7.60 -10.67
CA GLU A 318 -25.23 7.96 -9.31
C GLU A 318 -25.49 6.81 -8.34
N VAL A 319 -26.70 6.24 -8.33
CA VAL A 319 -27.05 5.08 -7.51
C VAL A 319 -26.14 3.88 -7.79
N TYR A 320 -25.78 3.65 -9.05
CA TYR A 320 -24.89 2.55 -9.41
C TYR A 320 -23.44 2.81 -8.98
N LEU A 321 -22.93 4.03 -9.08
CA LEU A 321 -21.60 4.40 -8.57
C LEU A 321 -21.51 4.28 -7.05
N GLU A 322 -22.55 4.71 -6.33
CA GLU A 322 -22.64 4.52 -4.87
C GLU A 322 -22.64 3.03 -4.49
N ARG A 323 -23.35 2.21 -5.26
CA ARG A 323 -23.37 0.76 -5.07
C ARG A 323 -22.00 0.14 -5.31
N LEU A 324 -21.32 0.48 -6.42
CA LEU A 324 -19.98 -0.01 -6.72
C LEU A 324 -18.96 0.43 -5.65
N GLU A 325 -19.04 1.68 -5.20
CA GLU A 325 -18.19 2.15 -4.11
C GLU A 325 -18.35 1.28 -2.86
N LYS A 326 -19.60 1.02 -2.48
CA LYS A 326 -19.89 0.16 -1.32
C LYS A 326 -19.38 -1.27 -1.52
N ASP A 327 -19.58 -1.85 -2.70
CA ASP A 327 -19.15 -3.20 -3.02
C ASP A 327 -17.62 -3.31 -3.01
N ILE A 328 -16.88 -2.31 -3.55
CA ILE A 328 -15.41 -2.24 -3.49
C ILE A 328 -14.88 -2.27 -2.06
N TYR A 329 -15.47 -1.48 -1.15
CA TYR A 329 -15.04 -1.48 0.25
C TYR A 329 -15.42 -2.76 0.97
N ASN A 330 -16.59 -3.35 0.71
CA ASN A 330 -17.02 -4.61 1.30
C ASN A 330 -16.13 -5.78 0.86
N ASP A 331 -15.88 -5.91 -0.44
CA ASP A 331 -15.06 -7.00 -0.98
C ASP A 331 -13.59 -6.86 -0.59
N ALA A 332 -13.13 -5.63 -0.39
CA ALA A 332 -11.81 -5.35 0.18
C ALA A 332 -11.76 -5.52 1.71
N MET A 333 -12.86 -5.82 2.39
CA MET A 333 -12.96 -5.82 3.86
C MET A 333 -12.35 -4.55 4.47
N ALA A 334 -12.70 -3.38 3.90
CA ALA A 334 -12.15 -2.09 4.26
C ALA A 334 -13.24 -1.15 4.80
N LEU A 335 -12.86 -0.26 5.69
CA LEU A 335 -13.79 0.67 6.31
C LEU A 335 -14.18 1.79 5.33
N ASN A 336 -15.46 1.86 4.95
CA ASN A 336 -16.00 2.99 4.21
C ASN A 336 -16.41 4.13 5.17
N VAL A 337 -15.54 5.13 5.31
CA VAL A 337 -15.75 6.26 6.23
C VAL A 337 -16.89 7.17 5.76
N SER A 338 -17.16 7.25 4.44
CA SER A 338 -18.25 8.11 3.92
C SER A 338 -19.63 7.63 4.40
N GLY A 339 -19.81 6.31 4.54
CA GLY A 339 -21.01 5.72 5.12
C GLY A 339 -21.21 6.03 6.61
N ILE A 340 -20.11 6.28 7.34
CA ILE A 340 -20.13 6.55 8.78
C ILE A 340 -20.47 8.04 9.06
N GLN A 341 -20.11 8.96 8.17
CA GLN A 341 -20.33 10.41 8.37
C GLN A 341 -21.78 10.86 8.18
N ALA A 342 -22.65 10.02 7.64
CA ALA A 342 -23.99 10.43 7.19
C ALA A 342 -25.09 10.48 8.26
N GLY A 343 -24.79 10.27 9.57
CA GLY A 343 -25.85 10.31 10.58
C GLY A 343 -25.38 10.16 12.03
N ASN A 344 -26.31 10.20 12.98
CA ASN A 344 -26.10 9.90 14.40
C ASN A 344 -25.83 8.40 14.57
N ILE A 345 -24.56 7.98 14.42
CA ILE A 345 -24.17 6.58 14.48
C ILE A 345 -23.94 6.17 15.94
N THR A 346 -24.55 5.08 16.36
CA THR A 346 -24.37 4.50 17.69
C THR A 346 -23.02 3.80 17.80
N ALA A 347 -22.48 3.70 19.03
CA ALA A 347 -21.25 2.94 19.31
C ALA A 347 -21.28 1.50 18.77
N THR A 348 -22.46 0.86 18.79
CA THR A 348 -22.69 -0.50 18.26
C THR A 348 -22.54 -0.54 16.74
N GLN A 349 -23.04 0.46 16.02
CA GLN A 349 -22.87 0.55 14.57
C GLN A 349 -21.43 0.81 14.16
N ILE A 350 -20.70 1.63 14.94
CA ILE A 350 -19.26 1.84 14.74
C ILE A 350 -18.52 0.51 14.93
N LYS A 351 -18.79 -0.23 16.01
CA LYS A 351 -18.18 -1.54 16.25
C LYS A 351 -18.45 -2.53 15.11
N ALA A 352 -19.71 -2.59 14.63
CA ALA A 352 -20.07 -3.44 13.49
C ALA A 352 -19.36 -3.05 12.20
N ALA A 353 -19.15 -1.73 11.95
CA ALA A 353 -18.41 -1.26 10.78
C ALA A 353 -16.92 -1.62 10.83
N TYR A 354 -16.36 -1.81 12.02
CA TYR A 354 -14.96 -2.23 12.19
C TYR A 354 -14.75 -3.74 12.12
N GLU A 355 -15.80 -4.57 12.06
CA GLU A 355 -15.68 -6.05 12.10
C GLU A 355 -14.86 -6.57 10.93
N ASP A 356 -15.21 -6.17 9.70
CA ASP A 356 -14.53 -6.63 8.48
C ASP A 356 -13.05 -6.23 8.46
N ILE A 357 -12.73 -4.99 8.82
CA ILE A 357 -11.33 -4.56 8.88
C ILE A 357 -10.56 -5.24 10.01
N ASN A 358 -11.21 -5.61 11.12
CA ASN A 358 -10.59 -6.38 12.19
C ASN A 358 -10.20 -7.77 11.70
N LEU A 359 -11.14 -8.51 11.07
CA LEU A 359 -10.88 -9.84 10.52
C LEU A 359 -9.75 -9.83 9.50
N ARG A 360 -9.72 -8.81 8.64
CA ARG A 360 -8.63 -8.62 7.68
C ARG A 360 -7.31 -8.31 8.38
N ALA A 361 -7.35 -7.48 9.44
CA ALA A 361 -6.16 -7.13 10.22
C ALA A 361 -5.60 -8.36 10.95
N ASP A 362 -6.44 -9.25 11.49
CA ASP A 362 -5.99 -10.48 12.12
C ASP A 362 -5.17 -11.33 11.15
N ALA A 363 -5.71 -11.61 9.95
CA ALA A 363 -5.02 -12.38 8.92
C ALA A 363 -3.72 -11.68 8.42
N PHE A 364 -3.72 -10.35 8.35
CA PHE A 364 -2.53 -9.58 7.97
C PHE A 364 -1.45 -9.64 9.06
N GLU A 365 -1.82 -9.47 10.31
CA GLU A 365 -0.92 -9.48 11.47
C GLU A 365 -0.27 -10.87 11.66
N GLU A 366 -0.97 -11.96 11.37
CA GLU A 366 -0.39 -13.32 11.32
C GLU A 366 0.76 -13.39 10.31
N GLN A 367 0.59 -12.83 9.12
CA GLN A 367 1.66 -12.82 8.11
C GLN A 367 2.85 -11.95 8.53
N VAL A 368 2.61 -10.85 9.25
CA VAL A 368 3.69 -10.04 9.84
C VAL A 368 4.43 -10.81 10.91
N LEU A 369 3.73 -11.57 11.76
CA LEU A 369 4.34 -12.41 12.80
C LEU A 369 5.21 -13.51 12.20
N GLU A 370 4.73 -14.24 11.19
CA GLU A 370 5.51 -15.28 10.49
C GLU A 370 6.79 -14.69 9.90
N PHE A 371 6.68 -13.56 9.19
CA PHE A 371 7.83 -12.86 8.63
C PHE A 371 8.84 -12.44 9.72
N MET A 372 8.35 -11.89 10.82
CA MET A 372 9.22 -11.41 11.90
C MET A 372 9.90 -12.53 12.67
N GLN A 373 9.28 -13.72 12.77
CA GLN A 373 9.93 -14.90 13.35
C GLN A 373 11.18 -15.29 12.56
N GLU A 374 11.11 -15.33 11.22
CA GLU A 374 12.28 -15.59 10.37
C GLU A 374 13.34 -14.48 10.50
N VAL A 375 12.93 -13.21 10.62
CA VAL A 375 13.85 -12.08 10.89
C VAL A 375 14.56 -12.26 12.24
N PHE A 376 13.84 -12.71 13.28
CA PHE A 376 14.41 -12.96 14.59
C PHE A 376 15.43 -14.10 14.59
N GLU A 377 15.17 -15.18 13.87
CA GLU A 377 16.13 -16.28 13.68
C GLU A 377 17.44 -15.76 13.09
N LEU A 378 17.38 -14.93 12.05
CA LEU A 378 18.55 -14.30 11.42
C LEU A 378 19.26 -13.31 12.35
N ALA A 379 18.51 -12.62 13.20
CA ALA A 379 19.04 -11.66 14.17
C ALA A 379 19.59 -12.31 15.45
N GLY A 380 19.46 -13.62 15.62
CA GLY A 380 19.79 -14.33 16.83
C GLY A 380 19.00 -13.85 18.04
N VAL A 381 17.69 -13.65 17.85
CA VAL A 381 16.73 -13.26 18.90
C VAL A 381 15.82 -14.46 19.17
N GLU A 382 15.85 -14.95 20.38
CA GLU A 382 15.04 -16.10 20.79
C GLU A 382 13.83 -15.66 21.62
N ASN A 383 12.70 -16.34 21.43
CA ASN A 383 11.50 -16.21 22.27
C ASN A 383 10.90 -14.79 22.37
N GLU A 384 11.09 -13.94 21.34
CA GLU A 384 10.50 -12.61 21.32
C GLU A 384 9.04 -12.66 20.87
N LYS A 385 8.18 -11.88 21.52
CA LYS A 385 6.79 -11.72 21.15
C LYS A 385 6.50 -10.30 20.71
N ILE A 386 5.74 -10.20 19.62
CA ILE A 386 5.27 -8.93 19.08
C ILE A 386 3.76 -8.83 19.32
N THR A 387 3.32 -7.63 19.69
CA THR A 387 1.91 -7.27 19.74
C THR A 387 1.63 -6.03 18.91
N PHE A 388 0.40 -5.94 18.41
CA PHE A 388 -0.04 -4.83 17.55
C PHE A 388 -0.96 -3.90 18.33
N ASN A 389 -0.76 -2.60 18.15
CA ASN A 389 -1.67 -1.57 18.67
C ASN A 389 -2.41 -0.95 17.48
N ARG A 390 -3.60 -1.46 17.19
CA ARG A 390 -4.41 -1.02 16.05
C ARG A 390 -4.87 0.42 16.22
N SER A 391 -4.72 1.22 15.16
CA SER A 391 -5.18 2.60 15.11
C SER A 391 -6.69 2.67 14.90
N LYS A 392 -7.47 2.69 15.97
CA LYS A 392 -8.93 2.82 15.92
C LYS A 392 -9.33 4.28 16.04
N VAL A 393 -10.32 4.71 15.25
CA VAL A 393 -11.05 5.97 15.54
C VAL A 393 -12.01 5.66 16.69
N VAL A 394 -11.58 5.95 17.89
CA VAL A 394 -12.37 5.71 19.10
C VAL A 394 -12.86 7.05 19.63
N ASN A 395 -14.04 7.06 20.22
CA ASN A 395 -14.43 8.16 21.09
C ASN A 395 -13.60 8.05 22.37
N THR A 396 -12.41 8.64 22.36
CA THR A 396 -11.42 8.57 23.45
C THR A 396 -12.04 8.93 24.80
N SER A 397 -12.97 9.90 24.81
CA SER A 397 -13.67 10.31 26.02
C SER A 397 -14.56 9.20 26.59
N GLU A 398 -15.25 8.44 25.76
CA GLU A 398 -16.14 7.34 26.18
C GLU A 398 -15.34 6.13 26.66
N GLU A 399 -14.23 5.80 26.02
CA GLU A 399 -13.33 4.72 26.49
C GLU A 399 -12.65 5.10 27.81
N ILE A 400 -12.17 6.32 27.96
CA ILE A 400 -11.61 6.82 29.22
C ILE A 400 -12.67 6.73 30.34
N GLN A 401 -13.91 7.16 30.08
CA GLN A 401 -15.00 7.02 31.05
C GLN A 401 -15.26 5.56 31.39
N THR A 402 -15.25 4.67 30.41
CA THR A 402 -15.42 3.23 30.62
C THR A 402 -14.32 2.66 31.52
N ILE A 403 -13.05 3.02 31.27
CA ILE A 403 -11.91 2.61 32.10
C ILE A 403 -12.05 3.18 33.52
N LEU A 404 -12.44 4.43 33.68
CA LEU A 404 -12.64 5.06 34.97
C LEU A 404 -13.82 4.44 35.73
N SER A 405 -14.89 4.03 35.02
CA SER A 405 -16.08 3.41 35.63
C SER A 405 -15.82 2.01 36.19
N THR A 406 -14.69 1.35 35.84
CA THR A 406 -14.31 0.06 36.43
C THR A 406 -14.01 0.14 37.93
N GLY A 407 -13.95 1.34 38.54
CA GLY A 407 -13.72 1.51 39.97
C GLY A 407 -12.49 0.76 40.46
N ASP A 408 -12.57 0.13 41.60
CA ASP A 408 -11.44 -0.59 42.22
C ASP A 408 -11.19 -2.00 41.62
N LEU A 409 -11.93 -2.40 40.58
CA LEU A 409 -11.75 -3.71 39.93
C LEU A 409 -10.41 -3.85 39.19
N LEU A 410 -9.82 -2.74 38.76
CA LEU A 410 -8.54 -2.73 38.06
C LEU A 410 -7.51 -1.87 38.79
N PRO A 411 -6.23 -2.29 38.86
CA PRO A 411 -5.16 -1.50 39.46
C PRO A 411 -5.03 -0.14 38.78
N ILE A 412 -4.77 0.90 39.59
CA ILE A 412 -4.60 2.28 39.11
C ILE A 412 -3.49 2.37 38.03
N GLU A 413 -2.39 1.66 38.22
CA GLU A 413 -1.29 1.64 37.26
C GLU A 413 -1.74 1.11 35.88
N TYR A 414 -2.55 0.08 35.85
CA TYR A 414 -3.09 -0.48 34.61
C TYR A 414 -4.02 0.51 33.90
N LYS A 415 -4.89 1.19 34.64
CA LYS A 415 -5.78 2.22 34.09
C LYS A 415 -5.02 3.36 33.47
N ILE A 416 -4.01 3.87 34.17
CA ILE A 416 -3.18 4.97 33.70
C ILE A 416 -2.45 4.59 32.42
N LYS A 417 -1.83 3.41 32.37
CA LYS A 417 -1.17 2.90 31.14
C LYS A 417 -2.15 2.82 29.97
N LYS A 418 -3.38 2.34 30.21
CA LYS A 418 -4.42 2.27 29.18
C LYS A 418 -4.89 3.65 28.72
N ILE A 419 -5.09 4.59 29.64
CA ILE A 419 -5.50 5.97 29.32
C ILE A 419 -4.41 6.69 28.53
N LEU A 420 -3.14 6.56 28.94
CA LEU A 420 -2.01 7.14 28.20
C LEU A 420 -1.87 6.55 26.78
N ALA A 421 -2.12 5.24 26.62
CA ALA A 421 -2.16 4.61 25.31
C ALA A 421 -3.28 5.18 24.41
N LEU A 422 -4.47 5.44 24.98
CA LEU A 422 -5.59 6.04 24.26
C LEU A 422 -5.34 7.52 23.89
N LEU A 423 -4.56 8.24 24.70
CA LEU A 423 -4.18 9.64 24.46
C LEU A 423 -2.97 9.76 23.51
N GLY A 424 -2.28 8.66 23.21
CA GLY A 424 -1.08 8.67 22.38
C GLY A 424 0.20 9.06 23.14
N ASP A 425 0.15 9.13 24.48
CA ASP A 425 1.23 9.59 25.37
C ASP A 425 1.97 8.41 26.05
N VAL A 426 2.13 7.28 25.37
CA VAL A 426 2.76 6.08 25.93
C VAL A 426 4.20 6.35 26.40
N ASP A 427 4.92 7.18 25.65
CA ASP A 427 6.31 7.56 25.96
C ASP A 427 6.46 8.32 27.29
N ARG A 428 5.38 8.94 27.76
CA ARG A 428 5.34 9.70 29.03
C ARG A 428 4.92 8.86 30.22
N THR A 429 4.73 7.57 30.04
CA THR A 429 4.25 6.66 31.12
C THR A 429 5.11 6.76 32.38
N LYS A 430 6.41 6.74 32.23
CA LYS A 430 7.36 6.83 33.36
C LYS A 430 7.26 8.19 34.10
N GLU A 431 7.19 9.28 33.34
CA GLU A 431 7.04 10.64 33.89
C GLU A 431 5.74 10.77 34.71
N VAL A 432 4.62 10.26 34.19
CA VAL A 432 3.32 10.30 34.88
C VAL A 432 3.33 9.46 36.17
N PHE A 433 4.00 8.27 36.16
CA PHE A 433 4.14 7.49 37.38
C PHE A 433 5.02 8.15 38.43
N ASP A 434 6.09 8.82 38.04
CA ASP A 434 6.95 9.57 38.97
C ASP A 434 6.19 10.76 39.58
N MET A 435 5.36 11.46 38.80
CA MET A 435 4.45 12.51 39.31
C MET A 435 3.45 11.97 40.33
N LEU A 436 2.80 10.84 40.04
CA LEU A 436 1.83 10.22 40.96
C LEU A 436 2.48 9.76 42.26
N LYS A 437 3.69 9.22 42.21
CA LYS A 437 4.46 8.86 43.43
C LYS A 437 4.80 10.09 44.25
N ALA A 438 5.19 11.19 43.61
CA ALA A 438 5.48 12.45 44.30
C ALA A 438 4.24 13.04 44.97
N GLU A 439 3.08 13.02 44.30
CA GLU A 439 1.79 13.48 44.85
C GLU A 439 1.35 12.61 46.05
N SER A 440 1.47 11.27 45.94
CA SER A 440 1.10 10.36 47.04
C SER A 440 1.99 10.55 48.26
N LEU A 441 3.28 10.80 48.09
CA LEU A 441 4.22 11.13 49.20
C LEU A 441 3.89 12.50 49.82
N ALA A 442 3.52 13.50 49.02
CA ALA A 442 3.11 14.80 49.50
C ALA A 442 1.80 14.74 50.33
N MET A 443 0.81 13.95 49.90
CA MET A 443 -0.42 13.69 50.65
C MET A 443 -0.16 12.93 51.96
N MET A 444 0.73 11.94 51.98
CA MET A 444 1.10 11.25 53.22
C MET A 444 1.76 12.18 54.22
N ASN A 445 2.62 13.10 53.77
CA ASN A 445 3.30 14.06 54.68
C ASN A 445 2.36 15.17 55.22
N GLN A 446 1.27 15.47 54.54
CA GLN A 446 0.25 16.45 55.02
C GLN A 446 -0.66 15.85 56.09
N ASN A 447 -0.81 14.52 56.18
CA ASN A 447 -1.67 13.87 57.19
C ASN A 447 -0.92 13.52 58.48
N VAL A 448 0.37 13.91 58.65
CA VAL A 448 1.10 13.81 59.92
C VAL A 448 1.06 15.16 60.56
N GLU A 449 -0.06 15.53 61.21
CA GLU A 449 -0.07 16.60 62.20
C GLU A 449 0.79 16.20 63.41
N PRO A 450 1.64 17.08 63.96
CA PRO A 450 2.38 16.76 65.17
C PRO A 450 1.41 16.70 66.34
N GLU A 451 1.41 15.60 67.09
CA GLU A 451 0.78 15.54 68.43
C GLU A 451 1.35 16.67 69.30
N GLU A 452 0.53 17.64 69.65
CA GLU A 452 0.84 18.62 70.67
C GLU A 452 1.01 17.91 72.03
N ASP A 453 2.20 17.94 72.56
CA ASP A 453 2.60 17.47 73.89
C ASP A 453 1.98 18.40 74.94
N ASN A 454 0.78 18.06 75.40
CA ASN A 454 0.14 18.71 76.57
C ASN A 454 0.68 18.07 77.84
N THR A 455 1.84 18.49 78.27
CA THR A 455 2.27 18.32 79.68
C THR A 455 1.94 19.60 80.44
N GLU A 456 0.69 19.72 80.96
CA GLU A 456 0.42 20.63 82.07
C GLU A 456 0.89 20.02 83.35
N GLY A 457 1.91 20.66 83.90
CA GLY A 457 2.36 20.39 85.24
C GLY A 457 1.41 20.95 86.28
N GLU A 458 0.97 20.09 87.21
CA GLU A 458 0.39 20.46 88.46
C GLU A 458 1.53 20.91 89.37
N GLU A 459 1.45 22.14 89.86
CA GLU A 459 2.05 22.53 91.13
C GLU A 459 1.08 23.38 91.94
N ALA A 460 0.78 22.81 93.17
CA ALA A 460 0.40 23.41 94.52
C ALA A 460 -0.83 24.27 94.66
#